data_d11580cbb4231d6deeaa484b124cad89
#
_entry.id   d11580cbb4231d6deeaa484b124cad89
#
_cell.length_a   1.000
_cell.length_b   1.000
_cell.length_c   1.000
_cell.angle_alpha   90.00
_cell.angle_beta   90.00
_cell.angle_gamma   90.00
#
_symmetry.space_group_name_H-M   'P 1'
#
loop_
_entity.id
_entity.type
_entity.pdbx_description
1 polymer ?
#
loop_
_entity_poly.entity_id
_entity_poly.type
_entity_poly.pdbx_seq_one_letter_code
_entity_poly.pdbx_strand_id
1 'polypeptide(L)'
;MAADTPLVNDIRSASRAMVRELGFMASTLAATPYSASAVHALLEIDTHGSVTAAQLAEFLGLDKSSVSRMVAKLIAHGELQEQPCADDARAKQLQLSAQGQGTVAGIHAYGQTQVRSALAQLNPSLQQAVAQGLTAYAQALQAHRLGSTAGQTSSATSATSSIQIHSGYRPGVIGRVAEMHAVFYARHWGFGPFFESQVASGIAEFSGRLGEPCNQIWTAVHNDRIVGSVAIDGQDLGNNQAHLRWFILDDGCRGGGVGRQLLTQALAFCDQRGFASTELWTFQGLDAARKLYESLGFALVHEEAGQQWGSTVVEQQFSRRLHGA
;
A
#
# COMPACT_ATOMS: atom_id res chain seq x y z
N MET A 1 14.34 10.29 5.07
CA MET A 1 14.83 9.68 6.33
C MET A 1 15.56 8.39 5.98
N ALA A 2 16.80 8.20 6.46
CA ALA A 2 17.47 6.90 6.32
C ALA A 2 16.66 5.84 7.09
N ALA A 3 16.46 4.66 6.47
CA ALA A 3 15.82 3.55 7.15
C ALA A 3 16.64 3.17 8.39
N ASP A 4 15.96 2.82 9.48
CA ASP A 4 16.58 2.40 10.74
C ASP A 4 17.52 1.20 10.48
N THR A 5 18.78 1.28 10.90
CA THR A 5 19.79 0.25 10.67
C THR A 5 19.38 -1.14 11.17
N PRO A 6 18.74 -1.33 12.34
CA PRO A 6 18.18 -2.60 12.77
C PRO A 6 17.15 -3.16 11.77
N LEU A 7 16.16 -2.39 11.35
CA LEU A 7 15.16 -2.82 10.38
C LEU A 7 15.77 -3.29 9.06
N VAL A 8 16.77 -2.55 8.55
CA VAL A 8 17.49 -2.95 7.32
C VAL A 8 18.18 -4.30 7.50
N ASN A 9 18.81 -4.53 8.65
CA ASN A 9 19.51 -5.79 8.94
C ASN A 9 18.51 -6.95 9.06
N ASP A 10 17.38 -6.75 9.69
CA ASP A 10 16.32 -7.75 9.84
C ASP A 10 15.77 -8.18 8.47
N ILE A 11 15.42 -7.20 7.62
CA ILE A 11 14.97 -7.47 6.25
C ILE A 11 16.02 -8.23 5.45
N ARG A 12 17.29 -7.82 5.51
CA ARG A 12 18.39 -8.50 4.82
C ARG A 12 18.58 -9.94 5.31
N SER A 13 18.46 -10.17 6.62
CA SER A 13 18.57 -11.49 7.22
C SER A 13 17.42 -12.40 6.77
N ALA A 14 16.17 -11.90 6.86
CA ALA A 14 14.98 -12.59 6.41
C ALA A 14 15.04 -12.93 4.91
N SER A 15 15.47 -11.99 4.07
CA SER A 15 15.61 -12.22 2.62
C SER A 15 16.61 -13.34 2.31
N ARG A 16 17.76 -13.38 3.00
CA ARG A 16 18.74 -14.48 2.83
C ARG A 16 18.18 -15.83 3.28
N ALA A 17 17.42 -15.83 4.39
CA ALA A 17 16.76 -17.06 4.86
C ALA A 17 15.74 -17.53 3.80
N MET A 18 14.89 -16.66 3.29
CA MET A 18 13.92 -17.00 2.24
C MET A 18 14.57 -17.61 1.00
N VAL A 19 15.68 -17.05 0.51
CA VAL A 19 16.41 -17.61 -0.64
C VAL A 19 16.84 -19.06 -0.40
N ARG A 20 17.30 -19.38 0.82
CA ARG A 20 17.68 -20.76 1.19
C ARG A 20 16.46 -21.68 1.30
N GLU A 21 15.45 -21.27 2.03
CA GLU A 21 14.26 -22.09 2.32
C GLU A 21 13.39 -22.31 1.08
N LEU A 22 13.39 -21.37 0.13
CA LEU A 22 12.74 -21.54 -1.18
C LEU A 22 13.54 -22.42 -2.15
N GLY A 23 14.75 -22.86 -1.77
CA GLY A 23 15.55 -23.80 -2.54
C GLY A 23 16.42 -23.16 -3.63
N PHE A 24 16.53 -21.83 -3.70
CA PHE A 24 17.33 -21.16 -4.74
C PHE A 24 18.83 -21.46 -4.67
N MET A 25 19.32 -22.01 -3.55
CA MET A 25 20.74 -22.42 -3.41
C MET A 25 21.01 -23.84 -3.94
N ALA A 26 19.97 -24.58 -4.31
CA ALA A 26 20.11 -25.90 -4.89
C ALA A 26 20.46 -25.81 -6.39
N SER A 27 21.01 -26.88 -6.96
CA SER A 27 21.33 -26.96 -8.40
C SER A 27 20.07 -27.03 -9.27
N THR A 28 18.95 -27.47 -8.69
CA THR A 28 17.63 -27.60 -9.34
C THR A 28 16.57 -26.99 -8.45
N LEU A 29 15.44 -26.57 -9.04
CA LEU A 29 14.35 -25.88 -8.34
C LEU A 29 12.99 -26.54 -8.61
N ALA A 30 12.08 -26.42 -7.65
CA ALA A 30 10.66 -26.81 -7.77
C ALA A 30 10.45 -28.28 -8.19
N ALA A 31 11.26 -29.20 -7.66
CA ALA A 31 11.26 -30.61 -8.00
C ALA A 31 11.44 -30.91 -9.51
N THR A 32 12.03 -30.00 -10.27
CA THR A 32 12.37 -30.16 -11.68
C THR A 32 13.88 -30.44 -11.84
N PRO A 33 14.35 -30.95 -12.99
CA PRO A 33 15.78 -31.07 -13.28
C PRO A 33 16.43 -29.73 -13.67
N TYR A 34 15.72 -28.62 -13.55
CA TYR A 34 16.14 -27.30 -14.06
C TYR A 34 16.68 -26.39 -12.96
N SER A 35 17.63 -25.53 -13.32
CA SER A 35 18.13 -24.49 -12.43
C SER A 35 17.05 -23.42 -12.16
N ALA A 36 17.23 -22.63 -11.11
CA ALA A 36 16.32 -21.54 -10.75
C ALA A 36 16.04 -20.59 -11.93
N SER A 37 17.08 -20.21 -12.68
CA SER A 37 16.90 -19.33 -13.85
C SER A 37 16.08 -19.98 -14.97
N ALA A 38 16.23 -21.28 -15.20
CA ALA A 38 15.44 -22.00 -16.20
C ALA A 38 13.98 -22.18 -15.76
N VAL A 39 13.73 -22.43 -14.48
CA VAL A 39 12.37 -22.46 -13.91
C VAL A 39 11.69 -21.09 -14.08
N HIS A 40 12.40 -20.00 -13.73
CA HIS A 40 11.84 -18.66 -13.93
C HIS A 40 11.61 -18.33 -15.41
N ALA A 41 12.47 -18.78 -16.30
CA ALA A 41 12.25 -18.61 -17.74
C ALA A 41 10.94 -19.27 -18.21
N LEU A 42 10.67 -20.48 -17.77
CA LEU A 42 9.42 -21.19 -18.11
C LEU A 42 8.20 -20.45 -17.56
N LEU A 43 8.27 -19.93 -16.30
CA LEU A 43 7.18 -19.17 -15.69
C LEU A 43 6.93 -17.83 -16.39
N GLU A 44 7.97 -17.10 -16.81
CA GLU A 44 7.83 -15.85 -17.55
C GLU A 44 7.18 -16.09 -18.94
N ILE A 45 7.57 -17.18 -19.62
CA ILE A 45 6.96 -17.55 -20.91
C ILE A 45 5.49 -17.94 -20.72
N ASP A 46 5.14 -18.66 -19.65
CA ASP A 46 3.75 -18.98 -19.32
C ASP A 46 2.91 -17.72 -19.08
N THR A 47 3.43 -16.80 -18.29
CA THR A 47 2.75 -15.55 -17.92
C THR A 47 2.45 -14.67 -19.14
N HIS A 48 3.38 -14.61 -20.10
CA HIS A 48 3.26 -13.71 -21.27
C HIS A 48 2.75 -14.44 -22.53
N GLY A 49 2.58 -15.76 -22.48
CA GLY A 49 2.15 -16.59 -23.61
C GLY A 49 3.24 -16.81 -24.66
N SER A 50 3.96 -15.76 -25.05
CA SER A 50 5.14 -15.84 -25.93
C SER A 50 6.07 -14.67 -25.67
N VAL A 51 7.38 -14.92 -25.75
CA VAL A 51 8.42 -13.90 -25.53
C VAL A 51 9.61 -14.13 -26.46
N THR A 52 10.33 -13.06 -26.79
CA THR A 52 11.64 -13.19 -27.45
C THR A 52 12.76 -13.47 -26.43
N ALA A 53 13.87 -14.04 -26.87
CA ALA A 53 15.04 -14.24 -26.00
C ALA A 53 15.59 -12.91 -25.41
N ALA A 54 15.40 -11.78 -26.12
CA ALA A 54 15.78 -10.47 -25.63
C ALA A 54 14.89 -10.00 -24.47
N GLN A 55 13.56 -10.15 -24.59
CA GLN A 55 12.61 -9.87 -23.52
C GLN A 55 12.85 -10.75 -22.32
N LEU A 56 13.13 -12.04 -22.53
CA LEU A 56 13.43 -12.98 -21.47
C LEU A 56 14.71 -12.58 -20.69
N ALA A 57 15.73 -12.06 -21.40
CA ALA A 57 16.95 -11.55 -20.79
C ALA A 57 16.66 -10.32 -19.89
N GLU A 58 15.77 -9.45 -20.33
CA GLU A 58 15.34 -8.28 -19.56
C GLU A 58 14.54 -8.68 -18.31
N PHE A 59 13.56 -9.58 -18.46
CA PHE A 59 12.75 -10.06 -17.32
C PHE A 59 13.60 -10.72 -16.26
N LEU A 60 14.53 -11.58 -16.67
CA LEU A 60 15.40 -12.32 -15.74
C LEU A 60 16.60 -11.51 -15.22
N GLY A 61 16.91 -10.36 -15.83
CA GLY A 61 18.10 -9.59 -15.51
C GLY A 61 19.42 -10.34 -15.84
N LEU A 62 19.39 -11.19 -16.88
CA LEU A 62 20.53 -12.01 -17.29
C LEU A 62 21.14 -11.50 -18.59
N ASP A 63 22.43 -11.82 -18.82
CA ASP A 63 23.08 -11.53 -20.10
C ASP A 63 22.52 -12.40 -21.23
N LYS A 64 22.54 -11.86 -22.47
CA LYS A 64 21.99 -12.50 -23.66
C LYS A 64 22.62 -13.87 -23.94
N SER A 65 23.90 -14.06 -23.64
CA SER A 65 24.60 -15.33 -23.90
C SER A 65 24.17 -16.43 -22.96
N SER A 66 23.92 -16.10 -21.70
CA SER A 66 23.37 -17.03 -20.69
C SER A 66 21.95 -17.43 -21.02
N VAL A 67 21.09 -16.47 -21.43
CA VAL A 67 19.73 -16.76 -21.88
C VAL A 67 19.73 -17.63 -23.13
N SER A 68 20.54 -17.34 -24.13
CA SER A 68 20.61 -18.14 -25.36
C SER A 68 20.99 -19.60 -25.06
N ARG A 69 21.97 -19.84 -24.20
CA ARG A 69 22.37 -21.21 -23.79
C ARG A 69 21.29 -21.94 -23.00
N MET A 70 20.60 -21.22 -22.12
CA MET A 70 19.48 -21.77 -21.34
C MET A 70 18.29 -22.12 -22.24
N VAL A 71 17.88 -21.25 -23.12
CA VAL A 71 16.82 -21.47 -24.11
C VAL A 71 17.13 -22.65 -25.01
N ALA A 72 18.34 -22.73 -25.56
CA ALA A 72 18.77 -23.88 -26.38
C ALA A 72 18.63 -25.21 -25.64
N LYS A 73 18.97 -25.26 -24.33
CA LYS A 73 18.78 -26.46 -23.50
C LYS A 73 17.29 -26.77 -23.30
N LEU A 74 16.46 -25.79 -23.01
CA LEU A 74 15.02 -25.99 -22.82
C LEU A 74 14.33 -26.48 -24.10
N ILE A 75 14.75 -25.98 -25.26
CA ILE A 75 14.28 -26.50 -26.57
C ILE A 75 14.75 -27.94 -26.79
N ALA A 76 16.02 -28.25 -26.51
CA ALA A 76 16.56 -29.59 -26.65
C ALA A 76 15.87 -30.61 -25.74
N HIS A 77 15.38 -30.18 -24.56
CA HIS A 77 14.59 -30.99 -23.65
C HIS A 77 13.09 -31.02 -24.00
N GLY A 78 12.67 -30.36 -25.08
CA GLY A 78 11.28 -30.34 -25.52
C GLY A 78 10.33 -29.46 -24.72
N GLU A 79 10.84 -28.60 -23.82
CA GLU A 79 10.03 -27.69 -22.99
C GLU A 79 9.53 -26.49 -23.77
N LEU A 80 10.36 -25.97 -24.70
CA LEU A 80 10.07 -24.80 -25.51
C LEU A 80 10.05 -25.13 -27.00
N GLN A 81 9.26 -24.34 -27.73
CA GLN A 81 9.26 -24.29 -29.20
C GLN A 81 9.49 -22.86 -29.66
N GLU A 82 10.19 -22.72 -30.81
CA GLU A 82 10.40 -21.46 -31.48
C GLU A 82 9.38 -21.27 -32.59
N GLN A 83 8.83 -20.08 -32.72
CA GLN A 83 7.99 -19.66 -33.85
C GLN A 83 8.54 -18.37 -34.46
N PRO A 84 8.41 -18.16 -35.80
CA PRO A 84 8.75 -16.88 -36.38
C PRO A 84 7.90 -15.76 -35.80
N CYS A 85 8.50 -14.59 -35.53
CA CYS A 85 7.74 -13.41 -35.16
C CYS A 85 6.98 -12.85 -36.38
N ALA A 86 5.71 -12.50 -36.21
CA ALA A 86 4.90 -11.96 -37.28
C ALA A 86 5.41 -10.58 -37.77
N ASP A 87 5.99 -9.79 -36.87
CA ASP A 87 6.41 -8.41 -37.13
C ASP A 87 7.90 -8.28 -37.51
N ASP A 88 8.73 -9.28 -37.22
CA ASP A 88 10.16 -9.33 -37.60
C ASP A 88 10.61 -10.77 -37.86
N ALA A 89 10.80 -11.10 -39.12
CA ALA A 89 11.26 -12.43 -39.57
C ALA A 89 12.65 -12.85 -39.01
N ARG A 90 13.41 -11.92 -38.41
CA ARG A 90 14.70 -12.19 -37.74
C ARG A 90 14.55 -12.52 -36.27
N ALA A 91 13.43 -12.19 -35.69
CA ALA A 91 13.15 -12.47 -34.27
C ALA A 91 12.36 -13.78 -34.16
N LYS A 92 12.75 -14.62 -33.20
CA LYS A 92 12.03 -15.84 -32.86
C LYS A 92 11.27 -15.64 -31.56
N GLN A 93 10.02 -16.02 -31.56
CA GLN A 93 9.19 -16.12 -30.34
C GLN A 93 9.34 -17.50 -29.73
N LEU A 94 9.50 -17.50 -28.43
CA LEU A 94 9.56 -18.69 -27.59
C LEU A 94 8.19 -18.92 -26.95
N GLN A 95 7.70 -20.13 -27.05
CA GLN A 95 6.45 -20.58 -26.45
C GLN A 95 6.66 -21.91 -25.73
N LEU A 96 5.84 -22.17 -24.70
CA LEU A 96 5.81 -23.49 -24.07
C LEU A 96 5.30 -24.53 -25.08
N SER A 97 5.97 -25.68 -25.14
CA SER A 97 5.42 -26.87 -25.76
C SER A 97 4.32 -27.50 -24.88
N ALA A 98 3.65 -28.55 -25.37
CA ALA A 98 2.73 -29.34 -24.52
C ALA A 98 3.44 -29.95 -23.31
N GLN A 99 4.70 -30.38 -23.45
CA GLN A 99 5.52 -30.84 -22.35
C GLN A 99 5.85 -29.69 -21.38
N GLY A 100 6.25 -28.52 -21.90
CA GLY A 100 6.54 -27.33 -21.12
C GLY A 100 5.35 -26.86 -20.28
N GLN A 101 4.14 -26.91 -20.84
CA GLN A 101 2.91 -26.61 -20.11
C GLN A 101 2.71 -27.59 -18.92
N GLY A 102 2.96 -28.87 -19.12
CA GLY A 102 2.92 -29.87 -18.07
C GLY A 102 3.96 -29.61 -16.97
N THR A 103 5.19 -29.25 -17.38
CA THR A 103 6.27 -28.89 -16.43
C THR A 103 5.89 -27.65 -15.61
N VAL A 104 5.36 -26.60 -16.23
CA VAL A 104 4.93 -25.37 -15.54
C VAL A 104 3.77 -25.65 -14.60
N ALA A 105 2.80 -26.47 -14.99
CA ALA A 105 1.74 -26.91 -14.07
C ALA A 105 2.28 -27.60 -12.82
N GLY A 106 3.31 -28.44 -12.98
CA GLY A 106 4.02 -29.08 -11.87
C GLY A 106 4.74 -28.06 -10.96
N ILE A 107 5.42 -27.07 -11.54
CA ILE A 107 6.09 -25.99 -10.81
C ILE A 107 5.07 -25.18 -9.99
N HIS A 108 3.94 -24.83 -10.57
CA HIS A 108 2.88 -24.12 -9.86
C HIS A 108 2.31 -24.94 -8.70
N ALA A 109 2.04 -26.23 -8.92
CA ALA A 109 1.54 -27.13 -7.88
C ALA A 109 2.53 -27.27 -6.72
N TYR A 110 3.83 -27.40 -7.01
CA TYR A 110 4.89 -27.44 -6.01
C TYR A 110 4.94 -26.14 -5.20
N GLY A 111 5.01 -24.98 -5.87
CA GLY A 111 5.06 -23.68 -5.21
C GLY A 111 3.83 -23.41 -4.35
N GLN A 112 2.63 -23.71 -4.85
CA GLN A 112 1.39 -23.59 -4.07
C GLN A 112 1.40 -24.47 -2.81
N THR A 113 1.90 -25.69 -2.92
CA THR A 113 2.01 -26.61 -1.78
C THR A 113 2.99 -26.07 -0.74
N GLN A 114 4.16 -25.61 -1.17
CA GLN A 114 5.18 -25.02 -0.30
C GLN A 114 4.64 -23.79 0.44
N VAL A 115 4.02 -22.85 -0.28
CA VAL A 115 3.45 -21.63 0.30
C VAL A 115 2.31 -21.97 1.27
N ARG A 116 1.40 -22.88 0.87
CA ARG A 116 0.28 -23.29 1.75
C ARG A 116 0.78 -23.94 3.05
N SER A 117 1.81 -24.81 2.96
CA SER A 117 2.39 -25.45 4.13
C SER A 117 3.08 -24.46 5.07
N ALA A 118 3.77 -23.45 4.52
CA ALA A 118 4.38 -22.39 5.31
C ALA A 118 3.32 -21.51 5.98
N LEU A 119 2.29 -21.10 5.24
CA LEU A 119 1.20 -20.26 5.77
C LEU A 119 0.39 -20.98 6.86
N ALA A 120 0.25 -22.29 6.78
CA ALA A 120 -0.43 -23.09 7.82
C ALA A 120 0.25 -23.00 9.21
N GLN A 121 1.51 -22.58 9.28
CA GLN A 121 2.23 -22.34 10.54
C GLN A 121 1.97 -20.94 11.12
N LEU A 122 1.23 -20.08 10.40
CA LEU A 122 0.99 -18.69 10.77
C LEU A 122 -0.50 -18.49 11.09
N ASN A 123 -0.78 -17.59 12.05
CA ASN A 123 -2.14 -17.14 12.26
C ASN A 123 -2.62 -16.25 11.08
N PRO A 124 -3.95 -16.06 10.89
CA PRO A 124 -4.49 -15.33 9.74
C PRO A 124 -3.94 -13.90 9.57
N SER A 125 -3.71 -13.18 10.68
CA SER A 125 -3.17 -11.83 10.63
C SER A 125 -1.74 -11.80 10.10
N LEU A 126 -0.90 -12.76 10.48
CA LEU A 126 0.47 -12.89 9.98
C LEU A 126 0.50 -13.36 8.52
N GLN A 127 -0.43 -14.23 8.10
CA GLN A 127 -0.55 -14.64 6.70
C GLN A 127 -0.77 -13.41 5.80
N GLN A 128 -1.66 -12.52 6.21
CA GLN A 128 -1.95 -11.29 5.46
C GLN A 128 -0.77 -10.31 5.49
N ALA A 129 -0.13 -10.14 6.64
CA ALA A 129 1.06 -9.30 6.78
C ALA A 129 2.21 -9.77 5.88
N VAL A 130 2.44 -11.08 5.78
CA VAL A 130 3.44 -11.68 4.87
C VAL A 130 3.12 -11.37 3.42
N ALA A 131 1.87 -11.59 2.97
CA ALA A 131 1.47 -11.30 1.60
C ALA A 131 1.67 -9.82 1.24
N GLN A 132 1.21 -8.92 2.11
CA GLN A 132 1.35 -7.48 1.92
C GLN A 132 2.81 -7.03 1.94
N GLY A 133 3.59 -7.50 2.92
CA GLY A 133 5.00 -7.14 3.09
C GLY A 133 5.86 -7.60 1.91
N LEU A 134 5.69 -8.83 1.45
CA LEU A 134 6.41 -9.37 0.29
C LEU A 134 6.07 -8.63 -1.00
N THR A 135 4.78 -8.35 -1.23
CA THR A 135 4.34 -7.58 -2.41
C THR A 135 4.96 -6.19 -2.41
N ALA A 136 4.84 -5.46 -1.30
CA ALA A 136 5.39 -4.10 -1.19
C ALA A 136 6.91 -4.08 -1.36
N TYR A 137 7.62 -5.03 -0.75
CA TYR A 137 9.07 -5.12 -0.83
C TYR A 137 9.55 -5.48 -2.24
N ALA A 138 8.89 -6.43 -2.92
CA ALA A 138 9.21 -6.81 -4.29
C ALA A 138 9.02 -5.62 -5.25
N GLN A 139 7.93 -4.87 -5.12
CA GLN A 139 7.67 -3.66 -5.92
C GLN A 139 8.72 -2.58 -5.67
N ALA A 140 9.13 -2.36 -4.43
CA ALA A 140 10.18 -1.40 -4.09
C ALA A 140 11.54 -1.77 -4.68
N LEU A 141 11.91 -3.06 -4.65
CA LEU A 141 13.13 -3.58 -5.27
C LEU A 141 13.09 -3.42 -6.80
N GLN A 142 11.96 -3.70 -7.43
CA GLN A 142 11.76 -3.52 -8.87
C GLN A 142 11.92 -2.04 -9.26
N ALA A 143 11.26 -1.13 -8.54
CA ALA A 143 11.37 0.30 -8.78
C ALA A 143 12.81 0.80 -8.63
N HIS A 144 13.54 0.32 -7.63
CA HIS A 144 14.95 0.65 -7.42
C HIS A 144 15.83 0.14 -8.59
N ARG A 145 15.61 -1.10 -9.04
CA ARG A 145 16.36 -1.69 -10.17
C ARG A 145 16.13 -0.93 -11.48
N LEU A 146 14.91 -0.45 -11.72
CA LEU A 146 14.56 0.28 -12.95
C LEU A 146 14.97 1.76 -12.91
N GLY A 147 15.62 2.24 -11.83
CA GLY A 147 16.06 3.63 -11.71
C GLY A 147 14.93 4.64 -11.59
N SER A 148 13.71 4.19 -11.29
CA SER A 148 12.57 5.05 -11.04
C SER A 148 12.74 5.74 -9.69
N THR A 149 13.41 6.90 -9.68
CA THR A 149 13.17 7.90 -8.63
C THR A 149 11.71 8.29 -8.71
N ALA A 150 11.01 8.22 -7.57
CA ALA A 150 9.61 8.58 -7.45
C ALA A 150 9.37 10.01 -7.98
N GLY A 151 8.83 10.13 -9.18
CA GLY A 151 8.51 11.40 -9.81
C GLY A 151 8.62 11.35 -11.33
N GLN A 152 7.79 10.55 -11.99
CA GLN A 152 7.21 10.91 -13.29
C GLN A 152 6.25 9.79 -13.76
N THR A 153 5.05 10.23 -14.11
CA THR A 153 4.00 9.50 -14.77
C THR A 153 4.50 8.74 -16.01
N SER A 154 4.37 7.41 -16.00
CA SER A 154 4.18 6.67 -17.25
C SER A 154 3.18 5.55 -17.02
N SER A 155 2.12 5.63 -17.80
CA SER A 155 1.06 4.65 -17.93
C SER A 155 1.63 3.32 -18.40
N ALA A 156 1.81 2.40 -17.47
CA ALA A 156 1.89 0.98 -17.75
C ALA A 156 0.90 0.29 -16.81
N THR A 157 -0.02 -0.42 -17.39
CA THR A 157 -1.11 -1.16 -16.76
C THR A 157 -0.56 -2.27 -15.87
N SER A 158 -0.06 -1.90 -14.71
CA SER A 158 0.15 -2.81 -13.58
C SER A 158 -1.02 -2.56 -12.65
N ALA A 159 -1.70 -3.59 -12.23
CA ALA A 159 -2.72 -3.53 -11.18
C ALA A 159 -2.05 -3.07 -9.86
N THR A 160 -1.65 -1.81 -9.80
CA THR A 160 -1.30 -1.10 -8.58
C THR A 160 -2.62 -0.98 -7.85
N SER A 161 -2.82 -1.68 -6.76
CA SER A 161 -4.02 -1.51 -5.96
C SER A 161 -4.06 -0.05 -5.50
N SER A 162 -4.89 0.72 -6.22
CA SER A 162 -5.10 2.14 -5.95
C SER A 162 -5.73 2.29 -4.58
N ILE A 163 -5.27 3.28 -3.81
CA ILE A 163 -5.95 3.63 -2.56
C ILE A 163 -7.39 4.05 -2.91
N GLN A 164 -8.36 3.35 -2.33
CA GLN A 164 -9.78 3.63 -2.51
C GLN A 164 -10.34 4.35 -1.29
N ILE A 165 -11.21 5.32 -1.50
CA ILE A 165 -11.91 6.00 -0.41
C ILE A 165 -13.31 5.41 -0.28
N HIS A 166 -13.61 4.93 0.91
CA HIS A 166 -14.92 4.41 1.28
C HIS A 166 -15.57 5.33 2.31
N SER A 167 -16.88 5.53 2.20
CA SER A 167 -17.71 6.25 3.16
C SER A 167 -18.48 5.29 4.05
N GLY A 168 -18.72 5.67 5.30
CA GLY A 168 -19.48 4.88 6.27
C GLY A 168 -18.61 3.95 7.13
N TYR A 169 -19.29 3.22 8.02
CA TYR A 169 -18.65 2.29 8.95
C TYR A 169 -17.97 1.14 8.21
N ARG A 170 -16.75 0.85 8.63
CA ARG A 170 -16.02 -0.36 8.23
C ARG A 170 -15.52 -1.09 9.49
N PRO A 171 -15.72 -2.42 9.61
CA PRO A 171 -15.17 -3.18 10.74
C PRO A 171 -13.69 -2.92 10.95
N GLY A 172 -13.30 -2.65 12.21
CA GLY A 172 -11.93 -2.33 12.58
C GLY A 172 -11.57 -0.83 12.52
N VAL A 173 -12.45 0.05 12.01
CA VAL A 173 -12.13 1.48 11.87
C VAL A 173 -11.80 2.15 13.21
N ILE A 174 -12.52 1.81 14.30
CA ILE A 174 -12.29 2.39 15.63
C ILE A 174 -10.86 2.11 16.09
N GLY A 175 -10.46 0.85 16.13
CA GLY A 175 -9.11 0.47 16.58
C GLY A 175 -8.02 0.98 15.65
N ARG A 176 -8.28 0.96 14.33
CA ARG A 176 -7.26 1.39 13.36
C ARG A 176 -7.02 2.90 13.36
N VAL A 177 -8.06 3.70 13.53
CA VAL A 177 -7.92 5.16 13.65
C VAL A 177 -7.19 5.52 14.95
N ALA A 178 -7.52 4.86 16.06
CA ALA A 178 -6.81 5.06 17.33
C ALA A 178 -5.33 4.67 17.20
N GLU A 179 -5.02 3.51 16.61
CA GLU A 179 -3.64 3.05 16.36
C GLU A 179 -2.84 4.05 15.53
N MET A 180 -3.38 4.51 14.39
CA MET A 180 -2.69 5.46 13.50
C MET A 180 -2.36 6.76 14.21
N HIS A 181 -3.30 7.30 15.00
CA HIS A 181 -3.07 8.51 15.80
C HIS A 181 -2.02 8.26 16.89
N ALA A 182 -2.19 7.22 17.71
CA ALA A 182 -1.28 6.91 18.80
C ALA A 182 0.16 6.74 18.32
N VAL A 183 0.38 5.93 17.30
CA VAL A 183 1.73 5.65 16.75
C VAL A 183 2.35 6.92 16.16
N PHE A 184 1.60 7.69 15.38
CA PHE A 184 2.12 8.90 14.76
C PHE A 184 2.49 9.97 15.79
N TYR A 185 1.58 10.28 16.73
CA TYR A 185 1.78 11.35 17.70
C TYR A 185 2.75 10.96 18.80
N ALA A 186 2.84 9.69 19.19
CA ALA A 186 3.88 9.22 20.09
C ALA A 186 5.29 9.40 19.48
N ARG A 187 5.46 9.03 18.23
CA ARG A 187 6.75 9.12 17.53
C ARG A 187 7.24 10.56 17.34
N HIS A 188 6.34 11.47 17.03
CA HIS A 188 6.71 12.83 16.60
C HIS A 188 6.58 13.88 17.70
N TRP A 189 5.71 13.66 18.68
CA TRP A 189 5.42 14.63 19.78
C TRP A 189 5.44 14.02 21.17
N GLY A 190 5.73 12.72 21.31
CA GLY A 190 5.80 12.04 22.60
C GLY A 190 4.44 11.91 23.32
N PHE A 191 3.32 11.99 22.58
CA PHE A 191 2.00 11.80 23.16
C PHE A 191 1.85 10.36 23.67
N GLY A 192 1.21 10.21 24.84
CA GLY A 192 1.13 8.93 25.53
C GLY A 192 -0.29 8.36 25.62
N PRO A 193 -0.51 7.44 26.59
CA PRO A 193 -1.78 6.71 26.73
C PRO A 193 -3.02 7.60 26.90
N PHE A 194 -2.85 8.78 27.47
CA PHE A 194 -3.96 9.74 27.62
C PHE A 194 -4.52 10.14 26.25
N PHE A 195 -3.64 10.52 25.32
CA PHE A 195 -4.05 10.90 23.95
C PHE A 195 -4.70 9.73 23.22
N GLU A 196 -4.10 8.53 23.27
CA GLU A 196 -4.66 7.34 22.65
C GLU A 196 -6.06 7.03 23.20
N SER A 197 -6.23 7.10 24.53
CA SER A 197 -7.53 6.88 25.18
C SER A 197 -8.58 7.90 24.72
N GLN A 198 -8.22 9.18 24.58
CA GLN A 198 -9.13 10.22 24.08
C GLN A 198 -9.57 9.95 22.65
N VAL A 199 -8.64 9.57 21.76
CA VAL A 199 -8.97 9.22 20.37
C VAL A 199 -9.86 7.98 20.31
N ALA A 200 -9.51 6.92 21.03
CA ALA A 200 -10.24 5.66 21.03
C ALA A 200 -11.68 5.83 21.58
N SER A 201 -11.83 6.53 22.70
CA SER A 201 -13.13 6.80 23.31
C SER A 201 -14.00 7.69 22.44
N GLY A 202 -13.42 8.77 21.90
CA GLY A 202 -14.16 9.71 21.04
C GLY A 202 -14.65 9.06 19.75
N ILE A 203 -13.82 8.28 19.05
CA ILE A 203 -14.27 7.61 17.84
C ILE A 203 -15.25 6.45 18.13
N ALA A 204 -15.14 5.78 19.27
CA ALA A 204 -16.09 4.76 19.68
C ALA A 204 -17.49 5.36 19.95
N GLU A 205 -17.53 6.47 20.69
CA GLU A 205 -18.77 7.22 20.95
C GLU A 205 -19.39 7.73 19.63
N PHE A 206 -18.60 8.38 18.79
CA PHE A 206 -19.07 8.87 17.48
C PHE A 206 -19.61 7.74 16.60
N SER A 207 -19.00 6.56 16.64
CA SER A 207 -19.47 5.40 15.85
C SER A 207 -20.89 4.97 16.24
N GLY A 208 -21.29 5.18 17.47
CA GLY A 208 -22.67 4.96 17.94
C GLY A 208 -23.68 5.92 17.31
N ARG A 209 -23.23 7.07 16.83
CA ARG A 209 -24.05 8.12 16.21
C ARG A 209 -23.86 8.22 14.69
N LEU A 210 -23.10 7.30 14.10
CA LEU A 210 -22.77 7.34 12.67
C LEU A 210 -23.99 7.14 11.75
N GLY A 211 -25.08 6.60 12.26
CA GLY A 211 -26.36 6.48 11.54
C GLY A 211 -27.10 7.80 11.34
N GLU A 212 -26.73 8.86 12.06
CA GLU A 212 -27.35 10.17 11.95
C GLU A 212 -26.97 10.85 10.63
N PRO A 213 -27.93 11.50 9.92
CA PRO A 213 -27.67 12.09 8.60
C PRO A 213 -26.61 13.19 8.57
N CYS A 214 -26.32 13.81 9.69
CA CYS A 214 -25.30 14.88 9.83
C CYS A 214 -23.89 14.33 10.14
N ASN A 215 -23.75 13.02 10.34
CA ASN A 215 -22.50 12.36 10.69
C ASN A 215 -22.01 11.49 9.53
N GLN A 216 -20.70 11.48 9.30
CA GLN A 216 -20.10 10.61 8.29
C GLN A 216 -18.61 10.37 8.59
N ILE A 217 -18.12 9.20 8.21
CA ILE A 217 -16.68 8.88 8.22
C ILE A 217 -16.24 8.41 6.84
N TRP A 218 -15.04 8.78 6.45
CA TRP A 218 -14.37 8.27 5.24
C TRP A 218 -13.08 7.59 5.65
N THR A 219 -12.79 6.47 4.99
CA THR A 219 -11.56 5.71 5.15
C THR A 219 -10.87 5.55 3.81
N ALA A 220 -9.57 5.83 3.78
CA ALA A 220 -8.70 5.45 2.67
C ALA A 220 -8.23 4.02 2.91
N VAL A 221 -8.43 3.13 1.93
CA VAL A 221 -8.12 1.70 2.03
C VAL A 221 -7.13 1.32 0.94
N HIS A 222 -6.07 0.64 1.33
CA HIS A 222 -5.06 0.07 0.44
C HIS A 222 -4.82 -1.39 0.84
N ASN A 223 -4.98 -2.33 -0.10
CA ASN A 223 -4.83 -3.76 0.16
C ASN A 223 -5.63 -4.21 1.40
N ASP A 224 -6.92 -3.90 1.44
CA ASP A 224 -7.85 -4.17 2.55
C ASP A 224 -7.49 -3.59 3.92
N ARG A 225 -6.43 -2.79 4.01
CA ARG A 225 -6.03 -2.10 5.23
C ARG A 225 -6.46 -0.63 5.17
N ILE A 226 -7.04 -0.12 6.24
CA ILE A 226 -7.30 1.31 6.41
C ILE A 226 -5.94 2.01 6.60
N VAL A 227 -5.64 2.95 5.70
CA VAL A 227 -4.39 3.74 5.67
C VAL A 227 -4.63 5.23 5.85
N GLY A 228 -5.88 5.63 6.04
CA GLY A 228 -6.25 7.00 6.36
C GLY A 228 -7.71 7.12 6.74
N SER A 229 -8.06 8.21 7.42
CA SER A 229 -9.42 8.51 7.85
C SER A 229 -9.68 10.01 7.93
N VAL A 230 -10.94 10.39 7.88
CA VAL A 230 -11.50 11.67 8.30
C VAL A 230 -12.97 11.46 8.67
N ALA A 231 -13.47 12.17 9.67
CA ALA A 231 -14.88 12.15 10.02
C ALA A 231 -15.46 13.55 10.13
N ILE A 232 -16.75 13.66 9.88
CA ILE A 232 -17.59 14.83 10.18
C ILE A 232 -18.58 14.43 11.25
N ASP A 233 -18.52 15.14 12.38
CA ASP A 233 -19.48 15.07 13.47
C ASP A 233 -20.34 16.35 13.46
N GLY A 234 -21.57 16.23 13.02
CA GLY A 234 -22.50 17.35 12.91
C GLY A 234 -23.29 17.63 14.18
N GLN A 235 -23.07 16.85 15.27
CA GLN A 235 -23.79 17.02 16.52
C GLN A 235 -22.92 17.54 17.68
N ASP A 236 -21.60 17.47 17.53
CA ASP A 236 -20.66 17.73 18.61
C ASP A 236 -20.67 19.22 19.05
N LEU A 237 -20.64 20.15 18.11
CA LEU A 237 -20.52 21.57 18.37
C LEU A 237 -21.84 22.34 18.48
N GLY A 238 -22.93 21.77 17.94
CA GLY A 238 -24.20 22.49 17.83
C GLY A 238 -24.16 23.64 16.81
N ASN A 239 -25.14 24.55 16.87
CA ASN A 239 -25.23 25.77 16.06
C ASN A 239 -25.04 25.59 14.54
N ASN A 240 -25.44 24.45 14.00
CA ASN A 240 -25.24 24.09 12.60
C ASN A 240 -23.75 24.10 12.17
N GLN A 241 -22.85 23.74 13.07
CA GLN A 241 -21.41 23.64 12.83
C GLN A 241 -21.01 22.17 12.70
N ALA A 242 -20.19 21.85 11.72
CA ALA A 242 -19.60 20.52 11.53
C ALA A 242 -18.22 20.46 12.20
N HIS A 243 -17.95 19.42 12.99
CA HIS A 243 -16.65 19.16 13.54
C HIS A 243 -15.91 18.15 12.68
N LEU A 244 -14.83 18.57 12.01
CA LEU A 244 -13.94 17.69 11.26
C LEU A 244 -12.94 17.06 12.23
N ARG A 245 -12.98 15.72 12.33
CA ARG A 245 -12.24 14.94 13.32
C ARG A 245 -11.46 13.80 12.69
N TRP A 246 -10.47 13.29 13.43
CA TRP A 246 -9.69 12.09 13.10
C TRP A 246 -9.15 12.05 11.69
N PHE A 247 -8.67 13.20 11.20
CA PHE A 247 -7.94 13.27 9.96
C PHE A 247 -6.51 12.77 10.16
N ILE A 248 -6.21 11.61 9.59
CA ILE A 248 -4.88 10.97 9.68
C ILE A 248 -4.59 10.17 8.42
N LEU A 249 -3.32 10.03 8.09
CA LEU A 249 -2.81 9.12 7.05
C LEU A 249 -1.61 8.37 7.61
N ASP A 250 -1.49 7.09 7.27
CA ASP A 250 -0.26 6.32 7.48
C ASP A 250 0.94 6.99 6.81
N ASP A 251 2.14 6.85 7.40
CA ASP A 251 3.36 7.52 6.95
C ASP A 251 3.69 7.22 5.46
N GLY A 252 3.48 5.99 5.01
CA GLY A 252 3.73 5.57 3.63
C GLY A 252 2.72 6.06 2.58
N CYS A 253 1.61 6.69 3.01
CA CYS A 253 0.51 7.12 2.13
C CYS A 253 0.43 8.64 1.96
N ARG A 254 1.43 9.38 2.47
CA ARG A 254 1.51 10.84 2.37
C ARG A 254 2.13 11.27 1.04
N GLY A 255 1.77 12.46 0.56
CA GLY A 255 2.31 13.01 -0.70
C GLY A 255 1.59 12.56 -1.98
N GLY A 256 0.79 11.49 -1.95
CA GLY A 256 0.04 10.95 -3.09
C GLY A 256 -1.36 11.57 -3.32
N GLY A 257 -1.71 12.68 -2.68
CA GLY A 257 -3.00 13.35 -2.86
C GLY A 257 -4.17 12.75 -2.07
N VAL A 258 -3.98 11.62 -1.38
CA VAL A 258 -5.03 10.89 -0.63
C VAL A 258 -5.66 11.77 0.46
N GLY A 259 -4.86 12.54 1.21
CA GLY A 259 -5.35 13.47 2.23
C GLY A 259 -6.26 14.54 1.64
N ARG A 260 -5.92 15.08 0.48
CA ARG A 260 -6.76 16.06 -0.22
C ARG A 260 -8.08 15.41 -0.66
N GLN A 261 -8.05 14.19 -1.18
CA GLN A 261 -9.27 13.48 -1.58
C GLN A 261 -10.21 13.22 -0.40
N LEU A 262 -9.68 12.77 0.75
CA LEU A 262 -10.45 12.57 1.99
C LEU A 262 -11.12 13.88 2.43
N LEU A 263 -10.35 14.97 2.55
CA LEU A 263 -10.89 16.26 2.98
C LEU A 263 -11.88 16.82 1.97
N THR A 264 -11.64 16.67 0.67
CA THR A 264 -12.58 17.15 -0.37
C THR A 264 -13.94 16.43 -0.24
N GLN A 265 -13.96 15.12 0.00
CA GLN A 265 -15.22 14.40 0.20
C GLN A 265 -15.93 14.82 1.50
N ALA A 266 -15.18 15.00 2.58
CA ALA A 266 -15.72 15.46 3.85
C ALA A 266 -16.33 16.87 3.74
N LEU A 267 -15.66 17.79 3.06
CA LEU A 267 -16.14 19.14 2.86
C LEU A 267 -17.32 19.22 1.89
N ALA A 268 -17.32 18.41 0.83
CA ALA A 268 -18.48 18.29 -0.06
C ALA A 268 -19.73 17.81 0.70
N PHE A 269 -19.56 16.88 1.64
CA PHE A 269 -20.64 16.46 2.53
C PHE A 269 -21.12 17.62 3.41
N CYS A 270 -20.21 18.39 4.03
CA CYS A 270 -20.60 19.56 4.82
C CYS A 270 -21.41 20.58 3.99
N ASP A 271 -20.94 20.87 2.77
CA ASP A 271 -21.60 21.81 1.86
C ASP A 271 -22.99 21.30 1.44
N GLN A 272 -23.13 20.01 1.12
CA GLN A 272 -24.40 19.38 0.77
C GLN A 272 -25.40 19.34 1.94
N ARG A 273 -24.90 19.22 3.18
CA ARG A 273 -25.74 19.24 4.39
C ARG A 273 -26.11 20.66 4.84
N GLY A 274 -25.49 21.68 4.28
CA GLY A 274 -25.79 23.08 4.59
C GLY A 274 -25.29 23.50 5.97
N PHE A 275 -24.16 22.95 6.43
CA PHE A 275 -23.51 23.43 7.64
C PHE A 275 -23.03 24.88 7.46
N ALA A 276 -23.26 25.73 8.46
CA ALA A 276 -22.83 27.14 8.41
C ALA A 276 -21.30 27.27 8.41
N SER A 277 -20.63 26.38 9.13
CA SER A 277 -19.16 26.28 9.13
C SER A 277 -18.69 24.85 9.42
N THR A 278 -17.43 24.60 9.08
CA THR A 278 -16.69 23.38 9.45
C THR A 278 -15.51 23.82 10.32
N GLU A 279 -15.43 23.25 11.52
CA GLU A 279 -14.40 23.56 12.51
C GLU A 279 -13.48 22.36 12.67
N LEU A 280 -12.20 22.61 12.93
CA LEU A 280 -11.23 21.57 13.34
C LEU A 280 -10.25 22.10 14.36
N TRP A 281 -9.76 21.22 15.21
CA TRP A 281 -8.71 21.51 16.19
C TRP A 281 -7.44 20.72 15.85
N THR A 282 -6.32 21.39 15.96
CA THR A 282 -4.99 20.88 15.73
C THR A 282 -3.99 21.63 16.61
N PHE A 283 -2.70 21.51 16.37
CA PHE A 283 -1.69 22.27 17.07
C PHE A 283 -0.52 22.64 16.16
N GLN A 284 0.29 23.59 16.61
CA GLN A 284 1.45 24.09 15.89
C GLN A 284 2.49 22.99 15.67
N GLY A 285 3.08 22.94 14.45
CA GLY A 285 4.07 21.96 14.04
C GLY A 285 3.56 20.91 13.05
N LEU A 286 2.25 20.91 12.76
CA LEU A 286 1.64 20.06 11.72
C LEU A 286 1.54 20.81 10.38
N ASP A 287 2.65 21.37 9.90
CA ASP A 287 2.70 22.32 8.76
C ASP A 287 2.10 21.75 7.46
N ALA A 288 2.28 20.47 7.19
CA ALA A 288 1.71 19.84 6.01
C ALA A 288 0.18 19.78 6.06
N ALA A 289 -0.39 19.47 7.23
CA ALA A 289 -1.83 19.46 7.45
C ALA A 289 -2.39 20.88 7.41
N ARG A 290 -1.74 21.85 8.05
CA ARG A 290 -2.10 23.25 8.03
C ARG A 290 -2.18 23.79 6.59
N LYS A 291 -1.13 23.61 5.78
CA LYS A 291 -1.13 24.02 4.37
C LYS A 291 -2.27 23.39 3.57
N LEU A 292 -2.61 22.15 3.87
CA LEU A 292 -3.71 21.46 3.23
C LEU A 292 -5.06 22.05 3.65
N TYR A 293 -5.28 22.34 4.93
CA TYR A 293 -6.48 23.00 5.43
C TYR A 293 -6.66 24.39 4.81
N GLU A 294 -5.62 25.23 4.85
CA GLU A 294 -5.64 26.58 4.26
C GLU A 294 -5.94 26.52 2.76
N SER A 295 -5.38 25.55 2.02
CA SER A 295 -5.67 25.37 0.59
C SER A 295 -7.10 24.94 0.27
N LEU A 296 -7.85 24.49 1.27
CA LEU A 296 -9.26 24.07 1.19
C LEU A 296 -10.22 25.10 1.83
N GLY A 297 -9.71 26.30 2.12
CA GLY A 297 -10.52 27.41 2.58
C GLY A 297 -10.67 27.55 4.10
N PHE A 298 -9.91 26.78 4.89
CA PHE A 298 -9.87 26.99 6.34
C PHE A 298 -8.99 28.20 6.68
N ALA A 299 -9.40 28.97 7.68
CA ALA A 299 -8.64 30.04 8.28
C ALA A 299 -8.38 29.75 9.76
N LEU A 300 -7.19 30.10 10.26
CA LEU A 300 -6.90 30.06 11.69
C LEU A 300 -7.75 31.13 12.40
N VAL A 301 -8.56 30.72 13.38
CA VAL A 301 -9.47 31.61 14.10
C VAL A 301 -9.11 31.76 15.57
N HIS A 302 -8.40 30.78 16.14
CA HIS A 302 -7.95 30.81 17.52
C HIS A 302 -6.64 30.04 17.68
N GLU A 303 -5.76 30.56 18.54
CA GLU A 303 -4.50 29.93 18.89
C GLU A 303 -4.16 30.27 20.35
N GLU A 304 -3.90 29.23 21.16
CA GLU A 304 -3.49 29.39 22.56
C GLU A 304 -2.67 28.21 23.06
N ALA A 305 -1.92 28.40 24.14
CA ALA A 305 -1.26 27.29 24.81
C ALA A 305 -2.29 26.45 25.57
N GLY A 306 -2.32 25.14 25.32
CA GLY A 306 -3.27 24.23 25.95
C GLY A 306 -2.69 22.84 26.21
N GLN A 307 -3.47 21.97 26.87
CA GLN A 307 -3.07 20.62 27.27
C GLN A 307 -4.14 19.58 26.93
N GLN A 308 -5.06 19.87 26.03
CA GLN A 308 -6.20 18.98 25.76
C GLN A 308 -5.77 17.58 25.27
N TRP A 309 -4.55 17.42 24.76
CA TRP A 309 -4.01 16.13 24.31
C TRP A 309 -3.00 15.49 25.29
N GLY A 310 -2.96 15.98 26.56
CA GLY A 310 -2.10 15.45 27.62
C GLY A 310 -0.66 15.95 27.63
N SER A 311 -0.32 16.86 26.72
CA SER A 311 0.96 17.57 26.65
C SER A 311 0.72 19.03 26.33
N THR A 312 1.58 19.93 26.81
CA THR A 312 1.46 21.35 26.51
C THR A 312 1.89 21.61 25.07
N VAL A 313 0.98 22.09 24.26
CA VAL A 313 1.21 22.49 22.86
C VAL A 313 0.51 23.82 22.57
N VAL A 314 0.85 24.47 21.49
CA VAL A 314 0.08 25.62 20.99
C VAL A 314 -1.09 25.07 20.18
N GLU A 315 -2.26 25.07 20.79
CA GLU A 315 -3.49 24.58 20.18
C GLU A 315 -4.01 25.58 19.15
N GLN A 316 -4.54 25.07 18.05
CA GLN A 316 -5.02 25.86 16.92
C GLN A 316 -6.42 25.41 16.53
N GLN A 317 -7.35 26.35 16.40
CA GLN A 317 -8.66 26.14 15.81
C GLN A 317 -8.71 26.75 14.41
N PHE A 318 -9.14 25.98 13.46
CA PHE A 318 -9.39 26.43 12.10
C PHE A 318 -10.88 26.34 11.77
N SER A 319 -11.38 27.36 11.05
CA SER A 319 -12.78 27.45 10.62
C SER A 319 -12.85 27.64 9.09
N ARG A 320 -13.79 26.93 8.46
CA ARG A 320 -14.17 27.13 7.06
C ARG A 320 -15.67 27.43 7.01
N ARG A 321 -16.04 28.59 6.50
CA ARG A 321 -17.44 28.96 6.28
C ARG A 321 -17.93 28.51 4.92
N LEU A 322 -19.19 28.13 4.82
CA LEU A 322 -19.84 27.89 3.54
C LEU A 322 -19.91 29.21 2.76
N HIS A 323 -19.40 29.27 1.53
CA HIS A 323 -19.51 30.44 0.68
C HIS A 323 -20.93 30.48 0.11
N GLY A 324 -21.76 31.43 0.57
CA GLY A 324 -23.09 31.69 -0.01
C GLY A 324 -24.28 31.56 0.93
N ALA A 325 -24.12 31.78 2.22
CA ALA A 325 -25.26 32.08 3.12
C ALA A 325 -25.30 33.56 3.48
#